data_0a235cbc34ea19f3ee2d6f211730716d
#
_entry.id   0a235cbc34ea19f3ee2d6f211730716d
#
_cell.length_a   1.000
_cell.length_b   1.000
_cell.length_c   1.000
_cell.angle_alpha   90.00
_cell.angle_beta   90.00
_cell.angle_gamma   90.00
#
_symmetry.space_group_name_H-M   'P 1'
#
loop_
_entity.id
_entity.type
_entity.pdbx_description
1 polymer ?
#
loop_
_entity_poly.entity_id
_entity_poly.type
_entity_poly.pdbx_seq_one_letter_code
_entity_poly.pdbx_strand_id
1 'polypeptide(L)'
;MPETREALRSPRRLKKRADFLATRRGEKRRGRLFLIEVLDRGDCGEPRFGLTVTKKTGNAVVRNRIRRRLKEAVRVHAAGDMAAGSDYVIVGRREILAAPFDALKAELSRRIRGTTPDGK
;
A
#
# COMPACT_ATOMS: atom_id res chain seq x y z
N MET A 1 12.87 9.99 21.48
CA MET A 1 11.60 9.32 21.69
C MET A 1 11.54 8.04 20.92
N PRO A 2 11.36 6.96 21.60
CA PRO A 2 11.27 5.67 20.91
C PRO A 2 10.13 5.62 19.91
N GLU A 3 9.03 6.27 20.25
CA GLU A 3 7.87 6.23 19.37
C GLU A 3 8.19 6.82 18.01
N THR A 4 8.98 7.88 18.01
CA THR A 4 9.35 8.51 16.77
C THR A 4 10.11 7.53 15.88
N ARG A 5 11.05 6.82 16.48
CA ARG A 5 11.80 5.84 15.72
C ARG A 5 10.93 4.71 15.21
N GLU A 6 9.98 4.30 16.05
CA GLU A 6 9.05 3.27 15.65
C GLU A 6 8.24 3.71 14.44
N ALA A 7 7.79 4.94 14.47
CA ALA A 7 6.97 5.45 13.39
C ALA A 7 7.73 5.52 12.08
N LEU A 8 9.04 5.61 12.13
CA LEU A 8 9.85 5.71 10.92
C LEU A 8 10.25 4.36 10.36
N ARG A 9 9.94 3.29 11.07
CA ARG A 9 10.27 1.98 10.58
C ARG A 9 9.40 1.60 9.40
N SER A 10 10.01 0.94 8.45
CA SER A 10 9.24 0.38 7.34
C SER A 10 8.43 -0.80 7.83
N PRO A 11 7.20 -0.93 7.40
CA PRO A 11 6.43 -2.12 7.70
C PRO A 11 7.06 -3.33 7.01
N ARG A 12 6.72 -4.49 7.51
CA ARG A 12 7.21 -5.71 6.90
C ARG A 12 6.63 -5.90 5.52
N ARG A 13 7.37 -6.60 4.69
CA ARG A 13 6.92 -6.92 3.34
C ARG A 13 6.23 -8.27 3.32
N LEU A 14 5.11 -8.33 2.62
CA LEU A 14 4.50 -9.61 2.31
C LEU A 14 5.37 -10.34 1.31
N LYS A 15 5.64 -11.62 1.58
CA LYS A 15 6.51 -12.40 0.70
C LYS A 15 5.84 -13.65 0.19
N LYS A 16 4.92 -14.22 0.96
CA LYS A 16 4.33 -15.49 0.61
C LYS A 16 3.09 -15.29 -0.23
N ARG A 17 2.96 -16.13 -1.24
CA ARG A 17 1.80 -16.07 -2.10
C ARG A 17 0.51 -16.25 -1.32
N ALA A 18 0.53 -17.13 -0.31
CA ALA A 18 -0.66 -17.37 0.48
C ALA A 18 -1.13 -16.09 1.17
N ASP A 19 -0.19 -15.25 1.62
CA ASP A 19 -0.56 -14.00 2.28
C ASP A 19 -1.20 -13.02 1.30
N PHE A 20 -0.70 -12.97 0.08
CA PHE A 20 -1.31 -12.14 -0.95
C PHE A 20 -2.73 -12.61 -1.27
N LEU A 21 -2.90 -13.91 -1.37
CA LEU A 21 -4.22 -14.46 -1.67
C LEU A 21 -5.20 -14.21 -0.54
N ALA A 22 -4.73 -14.33 0.69
CA ALA A 22 -5.60 -14.06 1.84
C ALA A 22 -6.05 -12.61 1.85
N THR A 23 -5.13 -11.70 1.53
CA THR A 23 -5.46 -10.28 1.55
C THR A 23 -6.51 -9.92 0.49
N ARG A 24 -6.55 -10.68 -0.60
CA ARG A 24 -7.57 -10.46 -1.62
C ARG A 24 -8.98 -10.62 -1.09
N ARG A 25 -9.16 -11.41 -0.05
CA ARG A 25 -10.48 -11.64 0.52
C ARG A 25 -10.91 -10.54 1.45
N GLY A 26 -10.00 -9.64 1.77
CA GLY A 26 -10.31 -8.55 2.66
C GLY A 26 -11.02 -7.41 1.97
N GLU A 27 -11.02 -6.29 2.64
CA GLU A 27 -11.65 -5.09 2.14
C GLU A 27 -10.90 -4.54 0.93
N LYS A 28 -11.64 -4.02 -0.04
CA LYS A 28 -11.03 -3.39 -1.20
C LYS A 28 -11.32 -1.91 -1.19
N ARG A 29 -10.28 -1.12 -1.26
CA ARG A 29 -10.38 0.35 -1.28
C ARG A 29 -9.86 0.83 -2.61
N ARG A 30 -10.77 1.25 -3.46
CA ARG A 30 -10.44 1.61 -4.83
C ARG A 30 -10.06 3.06 -4.92
N GLY A 31 -9.10 3.34 -5.77
CA GLY A 31 -8.68 4.69 -6.06
C GLY A 31 -8.33 4.81 -7.54
N ARG A 32 -8.07 6.04 -7.96
CA ARG A 32 -7.75 6.28 -9.35
C ARG A 32 -6.36 5.76 -9.70
N LEU A 33 -5.45 5.82 -8.76
CA LEU A 33 -4.05 5.45 -9.02
C LEU A 33 -3.76 4.00 -8.66
N PHE A 34 -4.57 3.42 -7.79
CA PHE A 34 -4.30 2.08 -7.31
C PHE A 34 -5.54 1.54 -6.62
N LEU A 35 -5.48 0.25 -6.35
CA LEU A 35 -6.45 -0.43 -5.49
C LEU A 35 -5.68 -0.93 -4.28
N ILE A 36 -6.23 -0.78 -3.09
CA ILE A 36 -5.61 -1.35 -1.90
C ILE A 36 -6.54 -2.41 -1.34
N GLU A 37 -5.99 -3.59 -1.12
CA GLU A 37 -6.69 -4.67 -0.44
C GLU A 37 -6.19 -4.73 0.99
N VAL A 38 -7.11 -4.80 1.93
CA VAL A 38 -6.77 -4.73 3.35
C VAL A 38 -7.33 -5.95 4.06
N LEU A 39 -6.48 -6.62 4.81
CA LEU A 39 -6.89 -7.77 5.61
C LEU A 39 -6.52 -7.51 7.06
N ASP A 40 -7.53 -7.58 7.93
CA ASP A 40 -7.30 -7.51 9.38
C ASP A 40 -7.01 -8.92 9.85
N ARG A 41 -5.78 -9.16 10.28
CA ARG A 41 -5.37 -10.50 10.74
C ARG A 41 -5.92 -10.86 12.10
N GLY A 42 -6.37 -9.85 12.86
CA GLY A 42 -6.87 -10.11 14.20
C GLY A 42 -5.79 -10.23 15.24
N ASP A 43 -4.57 -9.82 14.94
CA ASP A 43 -3.50 -9.86 15.93
C ASP A 43 -2.95 -8.45 16.14
N CYS A 44 -1.87 -8.35 16.91
CA CYS A 44 -1.27 -7.07 17.24
C CYS A 44 0.10 -6.92 16.59
N GLY A 45 0.40 -7.75 15.61
CA GLY A 45 1.69 -7.73 14.97
C GLY A 45 1.88 -6.49 14.09
N GLU A 46 3.08 -6.34 13.61
CA GLU A 46 3.39 -5.22 12.73
C GLU A 46 2.57 -5.30 11.45
N PRO A 47 2.21 -4.14 10.89
CA PRO A 47 1.56 -4.16 9.59
C PRO A 47 2.51 -4.70 8.54
N ARG A 48 1.92 -5.30 7.50
CA ARG A 48 2.70 -5.80 6.39
C ARG A 48 2.10 -5.27 5.10
N PHE A 49 2.93 -5.08 4.08
CA PHE A 49 2.41 -4.62 2.80
C PHE A 49 3.08 -5.35 1.66
N GLY A 50 2.34 -5.49 0.58
CA GLY A 50 2.86 -6.05 -0.64
C GLY A 50 2.45 -5.20 -1.82
N LEU A 51 3.19 -5.32 -2.89
CA LEU A 51 2.93 -4.56 -4.11
C LEU A 51 2.65 -5.53 -5.24
N THR A 52 1.63 -5.24 -6.01
CA THR A 52 1.29 -6.02 -7.19
C THR A 52 1.15 -5.09 -8.37
N VAL A 53 1.86 -5.40 -9.44
CA VAL A 53 1.74 -4.66 -10.70
C VAL A 53 1.66 -5.70 -11.79
N THR A 54 0.51 -5.83 -12.42
CA THR A 54 0.27 -6.91 -13.37
C THR A 54 0.94 -6.63 -14.71
N LYS A 55 1.07 -7.67 -15.50
CA LYS A 55 1.67 -7.55 -16.83
C LYS A 55 0.88 -6.64 -17.74
N LYS A 56 -0.41 -6.51 -17.50
CA LYS A 56 -1.24 -5.63 -18.29
C LYS A 56 -0.84 -4.16 -18.16
N THR A 57 -0.19 -3.83 -17.06
CA THR A 57 0.22 -2.45 -16.81
C THR A 57 1.31 -1.99 -17.76
N GLY A 58 2.19 -2.91 -18.17
CA GLY A 58 3.26 -2.57 -19.07
C GLY A 58 4.40 -3.58 -18.99
N ASN A 59 5.50 -3.26 -19.65
CA ASN A 59 6.65 -4.14 -19.62
C ASN A 59 7.38 -4.06 -18.27
N ALA A 60 8.47 -4.81 -18.15
CA ALA A 60 9.18 -4.89 -16.88
C ALA A 60 9.71 -3.55 -16.41
N VAL A 61 10.16 -2.72 -17.35
CA VAL A 61 10.69 -1.41 -16.99
C VAL A 61 9.59 -0.55 -16.37
N VAL A 62 8.42 -0.54 -17.00
CA VAL A 62 7.28 0.23 -16.52
C VAL A 62 6.84 -0.29 -15.15
N ARG A 63 6.71 -1.61 -15.03
CA ARG A 63 6.26 -2.18 -13.77
C ARG A 63 7.22 -1.91 -12.63
N ASN A 64 8.53 -1.98 -12.90
CA ASN A 64 9.51 -1.69 -11.87
C ASN A 64 9.47 -0.22 -11.45
N ARG A 65 9.22 0.66 -12.38
CA ARG A 65 9.10 2.08 -12.07
C ARG A 65 7.92 2.34 -11.15
N ILE A 66 6.80 1.70 -11.44
CA ILE A 66 5.61 1.82 -10.60
C ILE A 66 5.89 1.29 -9.20
N ARG A 67 6.51 0.12 -9.10
CA ARG A 67 6.84 -0.45 -7.80
C ARG A 67 7.75 0.46 -7.01
N ARG A 68 8.72 1.06 -7.67
CA ARG A 68 9.67 1.93 -6.99
C ARG A 68 8.98 3.15 -6.42
N ARG A 69 8.09 3.75 -7.20
CA ARG A 69 7.35 4.92 -6.73
C ARG A 69 6.46 4.55 -5.54
N LEU A 70 5.80 3.42 -5.60
CA LEU A 70 4.94 2.98 -4.51
C LEU A 70 5.76 2.68 -3.25
N LYS A 71 6.87 1.99 -3.40
CA LYS A 71 7.73 1.70 -2.26
C LYS A 71 8.20 2.97 -1.58
N GLU A 72 8.60 3.94 -2.39
CA GLU A 72 9.08 5.20 -1.83
C GLU A 72 7.96 5.95 -1.13
N ALA A 73 6.77 5.96 -1.71
CA ALA A 73 5.64 6.65 -1.10
C ALA A 73 5.26 6.00 0.24
N VAL A 74 5.31 4.67 0.30
CA VAL A 74 5.04 3.98 1.55
C VAL A 74 6.09 4.34 2.58
N ARG A 75 7.37 4.29 2.17
CA ARG A 75 8.47 4.52 3.09
C ARG A 75 8.41 5.91 3.70
N VAL A 76 8.17 6.93 2.89
CA VAL A 76 8.29 8.30 3.39
C VAL A 76 7.01 8.83 4.02
N HIS A 77 5.88 8.19 3.79
CA HIS A 77 4.63 8.78 4.24
C HIS A 77 3.62 7.78 4.76
N ALA A 78 3.26 6.83 3.94
CA ALA A 78 2.09 5.99 4.23
C ALA A 78 2.35 4.95 5.31
N ALA A 79 3.61 4.59 5.55
CA ALA A 79 3.91 3.55 6.53
C ALA A 79 3.37 3.89 7.92
N GLY A 80 3.40 5.17 8.26
CA GLY A 80 2.92 5.60 9.56
C GLY A 80 1.42 5.49 9.73
N ASP A 81 0.70 5.32 8.65
CA ASP A 81 -0.76 5.20 8.69
C ASP A 81 -1.23 3.76 8.72
N MET A 82 -0.33 2.81 8.59
CA MET A 82 -0.71 1.41 8.56
C MET A 82 -1.00 0.91 9.96
N ALA A 83 -2.09 0.20 10.09
CA ALA A 83 -2.56 -0.26 11.40
C ALA A 83 -1.90 -1.58 11.77
N ALA A 84 -1.58 -1.73 13.05
CA ALA A 84 -1.06 -3.00 13.55
C ALA A 84 -2.06 -4.11 13.27
N GLY A 85 -1.56 -5.29 12.99
CA GLY A 85 -2.39 -6.45 12.75
C GLY A 85 -3.03 -6.50 11.38
N SER A 86 -2.65 -5.60 10.48
CA SER A 86 -3.27 -5.54 9.15
C SER A 86 -2.25 -5.79 8.05
N ASP A 87 -2.72 -6.41 6.99
CA ASP A 87 -1.97 -6.59 5.76
C ASP A 87 -2.57 -5.72 4.68
N TYR A 88 -1.71 -5.11 3.88
CA TYR A 88 -2.13 -4.24 2.79
C TYR A 88 -1.47 -4.71 1.51
N VAL A 89 -2.25 -4.89 0.46
CA VAL A 89 -1.70 -5.15 -0.87
C VAL A 89 -2.09 -4.00 -1.77
N ILE A 90 -1.10 -3.33 -2.31
CA ILE A 90 -1.32 -2.19 -3.19
C ILE A 90 -1.17 -2.67 -4.62
N VAL A 91 -2.27 -2.60 -5.37
CA VAL A 91 -2.28 -3.00 -6.78
C VAL A 91 -2.11 -1.72 -7.60
N GLY A 92 -0.92 -1.52 -8.14
CA GLY A 92 -0.59 -0.30 -8.83
C GLY A 92 -1.17 -0.26 -10.24
N ARG A 93 -1.57 0.93 -10.65
CA ARG A 93 -2.06 1.18 -12.00
C ARG A 93 -1.07 2.04 -12.75
N ARG A 94 -1.19 2.02 -14.06
CA ARG A 94 -0.28 2.78 -14.90
C ARG A 94 -0.33 4.27 -14.62
N GLU A 95 -1.48 4.76 -14.18
CA GLU A 95 -1.66 6.17 -13.87
C GLU A 95 -0.68 6.68 -12.82
N ILE A 96 -0.11 5.78 -12.03
CA ILE A 96 0.88 6.18 -11.03
C ILE A 96 2.07 6.88 -11.68
N LEU A 97 2.42 6.51 -12.89
CA LEU A 97 3.59 7.10 -13.54
C LEU A 97 3.42 8.58 -13.84
N ALA A 98 2.19 9.01 -14.10
CA ALA A 98 1.93 10.40 -14.44
C ALA A 98 1.55 11.24 -13.23
N ALA A 99 1.30 10.63 -12.09
CA ALA A 99 0.82 11.36 -10.93
C ALA A 99 1.99 12.06 -10.23
N PRO A 100 1.79 13.29 -9.76
CA PRO A 100 2.81 13.91 -8.90
C PRO A 100 3.03 13.07 -7.65
N PHE A 101 4.27 13.05 -7.19
CA PHE A 101 4.60 12.22 -6.04
C PHE A 101 3.80 12.62 -4.80
N ASP A 102 3.59 13.92 -4.60
CA ASP A 102 2.82 14.38 -3.46
C ASP A 102 1.38 13.87 -3.52
N ALA A 103 0.80 13.85 -4.70
CA ALA A 103 -0.56 13.32 -4.85
C ALA A 103 -0.59 11.83 -4.54
N LEU A 104 0.41 11.10 -4.98
CA LEU A 104 0.50 9.68 -4.69
C LEU A 104 0.60 9.41 -3.20
N LYS A 105 1.45 10.16 -2.52
CA LYS A 105 1.60 10.01 -1.07
C LYS A 105 0.30 10.28 -0.34
N ALA A 106 -0.35 11.37 -0.70
CA ALA A 106 -1.59 11.74 -0.03
C ALA A 106 -2.69 10.71 -0.26
N GLU A 107 -2.79 10.23 -1.48
CA GLU A 107 -3.81 9.24 -1.81
C GLU A 107 -3.56 7.95 -1.05
N LEU A 108 -2.31 7.50 -0.99
CA LEU A 108 -1.98 6.29 -0.25
C LEU A 108 -2.36 6.42 1.22
N SER A 109 -2.00 7.52 1.84
CA SER A 109 -2.32 7.71 3.25
C SER A 109 -3.81 7.68 3.50
N ARG A 110 -4.57 8.36 2.66
CA ARG A 110 -6.02 8.37 2.82
C ARG A 110 -6.61 6.98 2.72
N ARG A 111 -6.20 6.23 1.71
CA ARG A 111 -6.76 4.89 1.52
C ARG A 111 -6.32 3.93 2.61
N ILE A 112 -5.09 4.05 3.06
CA ILE A 112 -4.61 3.17 4.12
C ILE A 112 -5.33 3.47 5.43
N ARG A 113 -5.59 4.74 5.73
CA ARG A 113 -6.34 5.09 6.92
C ARG A 113 -7.82 4.70 6.82
N GLY A 114 -8.28 4.43 5.62
CA GLY A 114 -9.66 4.03 5.45
C GLY A 114 -10.62 5.18 5.24
N THR A 115 -10.10 6.40 5.12
CA THR A 115 -10.94 7.55 4.85
C THR A 115 -11.27 7.59 3.37
N THR A 116 -12.54 7.61 3.04
CA THR A 116 -12.96 7.68 1.65
C THR A 116 -13.45 9.07 1.33
N PRO A 117 -13.36 9.46 0.05
CA PRO A 117 -13.76 10.81 -0.33
C PRO A 117 -15.21 11.10 -0.05
N ASP A 118 -16.07 10.12 -0.15
CA ASP A 118 -17.48 10.33 0.08
C ASP A 118 -17.85 10.09 1.53
N GLY A 119 -16.89 9.92 2.39
CA GLY A 119 -17.15 9.75 3.80
C GLY A 119 -17.72 8.42 4.17
N LYS A 120 -17.74 7.50 3.26
CA LYS A 120 -18.32 6.18 3.55
C LYS A 120 -17.25 5.18 3.76
#